data_71de88099700a2ea530bd14e0dda8eb9
#
_entry.id   71de88099700a2ea530bd14e0dda8eb9
#
_cell.length_a   1.000
_cell.length_b   1.000
_cell.length_c   1.000
_cell.angle_alpha   90.00
_cell.angle_beta   90.00
_cell.angle_gamma   90.00
#
_symmetry.space_group_name_H-M   'P 1'
#
loop_
_entity.id
_entity.type
_entity.pdbx_description
1 polymer ?
#
loop_
_entity_poly.entity_id
_entity_poly.type
_entity_poly.pdbx_seq_one_letter_code
_entity_poly.pdbx_strand_id
1 'polypeptide(L)'
;MTLITVQQPIFILSKTGSNLDKNNIIFTIKKLIKEFWDKFEYLFHEPQKTGRPKTYSKKELLGLTIACHEREIRTCRKIEKAVKNNDESLNYILNNKKPSKSTISKFKNENELLISEFFYFTVKKGQELNLISNEVIGIDGTFLKANAGINNRASRKEIKLLEKTIQTLDFKNQKNSLQKDLKNYFENKIKTSEISKILKKLNNPAKKLLEQSTISKKNKRHILDFLKEIQTYHSSKTNYDINLRDPECRFMNDKKGVYGYNYNYQVATDSKNQMIIYNTVNIQNNDYGQLINMIESSIMSLKTKPEFFTADNGYYTDKALEYCFKHDIKIIIPDRTEAERRSDRPKKKYAKCKFIENRVENYFICPEGEKLFFKNYRKINGRLHKIYSTTKCKQCPKLKKCTSSRVKEITEVADPYKEKLKDDYFSDYGQKIYKKRAPITESIFGVLKTGLNYNGLKRLGKRKCIVDLNIEATVHNIKIIHKKK
;
A
#
# COMPACT_ATOMS: atom_id res chain seq x y z
N MET A 1 -45.38 49.00 42.70
CA MET A 1 -44.55 47.80 42.74
C MET A 1 -44.85 47.00 41.48
N THR A 2 -44.01 47.12 40.47
CA THR A 2 -44.16 46.47 39.15
C THR A 2 -43.27 45.23 39.16
N LEU A 3 -43.89 44.05 39.12
CA LEU A 3 -43.20 42.77 39.04
C LEU A 3 -42.62 42.59 37.64
N ILE A 4 -41.29 42.63 37.53
CA ILE A 4 -40.55 42.26 36.32
C ILE A 4 -40.45 40.74 36.29
N THR A 5 -41.24 40.09 35.43
CA THR A 5 -41.13 38.68 35.12
C THR A 5 -39.93 38.45 34.21
N VAL A 6 -38.83 37.91 34.72
CA VAL A 6 -37.69 37.47 33.94
C VAL A 6 -38.08 36.17 33.22
N GLN A 7 -38.38 36.25 31.93
CA GLN A 7 -38.50 35.05 31.09
C GLN A 7 -37.13 34.38 30.97
N GLN A 8 -36.99 33.20 31.59
CA GLN A 8 -35.85 32.36 31.31
C GLN A 8 -35.89 31.90 29.85
N PRO A 9 -34.76 31.96 29.10
CA PRO A 9 -34.75 31.45 27.74
C PRO A 9 -34.97 29.94 27.76
N ILE A 10 -36.06 29.50 27.14
CA ILE A 10 -36.30 28.07 26.89
C ILE A 10 -35.24 27.61 25.89
N PHE A 11 -34.21 26.94 26.37
CA PHE A 11 -33.28 26.19 25.52
C PHE A 11 -34.04 25.03 24.91
N ILE A 12 -34.57 25.17 23.72
CA ILE A 12 -35.02 24.07 22.88
C ILE A 12 -33.77 23.31 22.51
N LEU A 13 -33.53 22.18 23.20
CA LEU A 13 -32.55 21.19 22.79
C LEU A 13 -33.02 20.60 21.44
N SER A 14 -32.65 21.26 20.34
CA SER A 14 -32.80 20.67 19.01
C SER A 14 -32.05 19.34 19.00
N LYS A 15 -32.73 18.25 18.66
CA LYS A 15 -32.06 16.95 18.50
C LYS A 15 -30.94 17.15 17.48
N THR A 16 -29.70 17.00 17.92
CA THR A 16 -28.52 17.09 17.05
C THR A 16 -28.73 16.21 15.81
N GLY A 17 -28.67 16.79 14.61
CA GLY A 17 -28.90 16.10 13.34
C GLY A 17 -30.30 16.20 12.75
N SER A 18 -31.23 16.99 13.35
CA SER A 18 -32.57 17.20 12.79
C SER A 18 -32.60 17.87 11.41
N ASN A 19 -31.56 18.67 11.09
CA ASN A 19 -31.43 19.40 9.82
C ASN A 19 -30.61 18.65 8.76
N LEU A 20 -30.11 17.43 9.07
CA LEU A 20 -29.35 16.68 8.10
C LEU A 20 -30.27 15.98 7.09
N ASP A 21 -29.92 16.03 5.81
CA ASP A 21 -30.59 15.26 4.77
C ASP A 21 -30.68 13.78 5.19
N LYS A 22 -31.89 13.20 5.06
CA LYS A 22 -32.15 11.78 5.40
C LYS A 22 -31.21 10.81 4.66
N ASN A 23 -30.73 11.19 3.48
CA ASN A 23 -29.77 10.42 2.68
C ASN A 23 -28.31 10.70 3.04
N ASN A 24 -28.03 11.47 4.10
CA ASN A 24 -26.64 11.74 4.47
C ASN A 24 -25.91 10.46 4.89
N ILE A 25 -24.72 10.23 4.30
CA ILE A 25 -23.87 9.05 4.57
C ILE A 25 -23.53 8.88 6.06
N ILE A 26 -23.59 9.98 6.82
CA ILE A 26 -23.32 10.00 8.25
C ILE A 26 -24.21 9.03 9.04
N PHE A 27 -25.47 8.87 8.62
CA PHE A 27 -26.39 7.92 9.25
C PHE A 27 -25.97 6.47 8.99
N THR A 28 -25.43 6.19 7.79
CA THR A 28 -24.89 4.88 7.46
C THR A 28 -23.64 4.59 8.28
N ILE A 29 -22.73 5.55 8.41
CA ILE A 29 -21.53 5.43 9.24
C ILE A 29 -21.92 5.13 10.69
N LYS A 30 -22.82 5.92 11.27
CA LYS A 30 -23.26 5.74 12.67
C LYS A 30 -23.95 4.40 12.90
N LYS A 31 -24.79 3.96 11.94
CA LYS A 31 -25.48 2.65 11.98
C LYS A 31 -24.46 1.50 11.97
N LEU A 32 -23.52 1.50 11.02
CA LEU A 32 -22.51 0.43 10.89
C LEU A 32 -21.60 0.38 12.13
N ILE A 33 -21.21 1.52 12.68
CA ILE A 33 -20.43 1.57 13.92
C ILE A 33 -21.24 1.02 15.10
N LYS A 34 -22.54 1.32 15.18
CA LYS A 34 -23.40 0.73 16.21
C LYS A 34 -23.45 -0.78 16.08
N GLU A 35 -23.78 -1.30 14.88
CA GLU A 35 -23.84 -2.75 14.61
C GLU A 35 -22.52 -3.46 14.92
N PHE A 36 -21.39 -2.83 14.58
CA PHE A 36 -20.05 -3.35 14.91
C PHE A 36 -19.83 -3.40 16.43
N TRP A 37 -20.17 -2.32 17.14
CA TRP A 37 -19.98 -2.25 18.59
C TRP A 37 -20.83 -3.27 19.32
N ASP A 38 -22.11 -3.38 18.94
CA ASP A 38 -23.04 -4.34 19.54
C ASP A 38 -22.54 -5.80 19.42
N LYS A 39 -21.75 -6.11 18.37
CA LYS A 39 -21.17 -7.45 18.15
C LYS A 39 -19.80 -7.67 18.77
N PHE A 40 -18.96 -6.64 18.85
CA PHE A 40 -17.51 -6.77 19.11
C PHE A 40 -17.01 -5.91 20.28
N GLU A 41 -17.87 -5.26 21.04
CA GLU A 41 -17.48 -4.40 22.17
C GLU A 41 -16.54 -5.11 23.14
N TYR A 42 -16.78 -6.40 23.40
CA TYR A 42 -15.98 -7.22 24.31
C TYR A 42 -14.50 -7.31 23.93
N LEU A 43 -14.17 -7.21 22.63
CA LEU A 43 -12.77 -7.22 22.13
C LEU A 43 -12.02 -5.92 22.42
N PHE A 44 -12.75 -4.83 22.63
CA PHE A 44 -12.18 -3.49 22.75
C PHE A 44 -12.48 -2.85 24.12
N HIS A 45 -13.08 -3.64 25.03
CA HIS A 45 -13.34 -3.21 26.39
C HIS A 45 -12.01 -2.96 27.11
N GLU A 46 -11.83 -1.77 27.64
CA GLU A 46 -10.70 -1.46 28.51
C GLU A 46 -11.21 -1.52 29.97
N PRO A 47 -10.56 -2.31 30.84
CA PRO A 47 -10.91 -2.28 32.25
C PRO A 47 -10.78 -0.84 32.77
N GLN A 48 -11.74 -0.44 33.59
CA GLN A 48 -11.73 0.89 34.20
C GLN A 48 -10.43 1.06 35.01
N LYS A 49 -9.54 1.88 34.50
CA LYS A 49 -8.36 2.31 35.24
C LYS A 49 -8.77 3.36 36.27
N THR A 50 -8.19 3.30 37.47
CA THR A 50 -8.29 4.39 38.44
C THR A 50 -7.88 5.71 37.79
N GLY A 51 -8.71 6.76 37.92
CA GLY A 51 -8.46 8.07 37.37
C GLY A 51 -9.69 8.69 36.67
N ARG A 52 -9.50 9.88 36.09
CA ARG A 52 -10.58 10.60 35.41
C ARG A 52 -11.09 9.80 34.20
N PRO A 53 -12.42 9.59 34.06
CA PRO A 53 -13.03 8.91 32.92
C PRO A 53 -12.62 9.56 31.58
N LYS A 54 -12.45 8.72 30.53
CA LYS A 54 -12.14 9.21 29.19
C LYS A 54 -13.31 10.04 28.65
N THR A 55 -13.05 11.28 28.25
CA THR A 55 -14.07 12.20 27.70
C THR A 55 -14.64 11.69 26.37
N TYR A 56 -13.86 10.94 25.60
CA TYR A 56 -14.24 10.44 24.28
C TYR A 56 -14.19 8.92 24.24
N SER A 57 -15.26 8.29 23.79
CA SER A 57 -15.27 6.85 23.54
C SER A 57 -14.50 6.50 22.24
N LYS A 58 -13.97 5.27 22.16
CA LYS A 58 -13.39 4.74 20.91
C LYS A 58 -14.39 4.76 19.76
N LYS A 59 -15.67 4.51 20.05
CA LYS A 59 -16.80 4.54 19.12
C LYS A 59 -16.97 5.91 18.47
N GLU A 60 -16.98 6.98 19.26
CA GLU A 60 -17.09 8.37 18.77
C GLU A 60 -15.88 8.75 17.91
N LEU A 61 -14.65 8.40 18.36
CA LEU A 61 -13.42 8.75 17.65
C LEU A 61 -13.27 7.95 16.33
N LEU A 62 -13.74 6.70 16.28
CA LEU A 62 -13.80 5.92 15.04
C LEU A 62 -14.75 6.58 14.04
N GLY A 63 -15.98 6.92 14.48
CA GLY A 63 -16.98 7.58 13.65
C GLY A 63 -16.49 8.93 13.11
N LEU A 64 -15.90 9.76 13.97
CA LEU A 64 -15.28 11.01 13.57
C LEU A 64 -14.21 10.81 12.49
N THR A 65 -13.32 9.84 12.72
CA THR A 65 -12.20 9.60 11.79
C THR A 65 -12.71 9.19 10.42
N ILE A 66 -13.68 8.26 10.35
CA ILE A 66 -14.28 7.81 9.10
C ILE A 66 -15.03 8.94 8.40
N ALA A 67 -15.89 9.68 9.12
CA ALA A 67 -16.65 10.78 8.55
C ALA A 67 -15.76 11.92 8.00
N CYS A 68 -14.64 12.19 8.68
CA CYS A 68 -13.67 13.18 8.19
C CYS A 68 -12.91 12.68 6.96
N HIS A 69 -12.50 11.42 6.92
CA HIS A 69 -11.83 10.84 5.74
C HIS A 69 -12.78 10.77 4.53
N GLU A 70 -14.05 10.51 4.75
CA GLU A 70 -15.09 10.54 3.71
C GLU A 70 -15.15 11.91 2.99
N ARG A 71 -14.90 13.00 3.73
CA ARG A 71 -14.84 14.39 3.26
C ARG A 71 -13.42 14.86 2.94
N GLU A 72 -12.47 13.97 2.73
CA GLU A 72 -11.06 14.26 2.44
C GLU A 72 -10.31 15.03 3.56
N ILE A 73 -10.87 15.06 4.76
CA ILE A 73 -10.26 15.69 5.93
C ILE A 73 -9.41 14.65 6.70
N ARG A 74 -8.14 14.48 6.32
CA ARG A 74 -7.28 13.37 6.76
C ARG A 74 -6.31 13.68 7.88
N THR A 75 -5.85 14.92 8.00
CA THR A 75 -4.87 15.28 9.04
C THR A 75 -5.56 15.63 10.35
N CYS A 76 -4.98 15.20 11.49
CA CYS A 76 -5.55 15.47 12.81
C CYS A 76 -5.79 16.96 13.08
N ARG A 77 -4.96 17.87 12.51
CA ARG A 77 -5.17 19.32 12.61
C ARG A 77 -6.39 19.79 11.83
N LYS A 78 -6.61 19.25 10.60
CA LYS A 78 -7.78 19.60 9.80
C LYS A 78 -9.06 19.02 10.42
N ILE A 79 -8.99 17.80 10.99
CA ILE A 79 -10.11 17.19 11.72
C ILE A 79 -10.48 18.03 12.93
N GLU A 80 -9.52 18.44 13.76
CA GLU A 80 -9.77 19.35 14.89
C GLU A 80 -10.42 20.67 14.44
N LYS A 81 -9.93 21.27 13.33
CA LYS A 81 -10.50 22.49 12.78
C LYS A 81 -11.95 22.27 12.32
N ALA A 82 -12.25 21.19 11.62
CA ALA A 82 -13.60 20.87 11.14
C ALA A 82 -14.58 20.73 12.32
N VAL A 83 -14.17 20.04 13.38
CA VAL A 83 -14.99 19.87 14.58
C VAL A 83 -15.22 21.21 15.32
N LYS A 84 -14.20 22.08 15.37
CA LYS A 84 -14.35 23.42 15.98
C LYS A 84 -15.31 24.34 15.20
N ASN A 85 -15.43 24.14 13.89
CA ASN A 85 -16.32 24.92 13.03
C ASN A 85 -17.81 24.53 13.17
N ASN A 86 -18.16 23.71 14.17
CA ASN A 86 -19.54 23.29 14.46
C ASN A 86 -20.26 22.58 13.30
N ASP A 87 -19.52 21.79 12.50
CA ASP A 87 -20.12 20.95 11.47
C ASP A 87 -21.20 20.04 12.08
N GLU A 88 -22.43 20.16 11.60
CA GLU A 88 -23.60 19.49 12.19
C GLU A 88 -23.49 17.95 12.13
N SER A 89 -22.97 17.42 11.03
CA SER A 89 -22.76 15.98 10.86
C SER A 89 -21.70 15.43 11.84
N LEU A 90 -20.62 16.18 12.07
CA LEU A 90 -19.58 15.79 13.03
C LEU A 90 -20.08 15.93 14.47
N ASN A 91 -20.87 16.97 14.75
CA ASN A 91 -21.53 17.16 16.05
C ASN A 91 -22.51 16.02 16.35
N TYR A 92 -23.23 15.53 15.32
CA TYR A 92 -24.13 14.38 15.45
C TYR A 92 -23.40 13.08 15.83
N ILE A 93 -22.16 12.84 15.34
CA ILE A 93 -21.33 11.69 15.73
C ILE A 93 -20.77 11.87 17.14
N LEU A 94 -20.32 13.07 17.48
CA LEU A 94 -19.56 13.38 18.69
C LEU A 94 -20.43 13.80 19.87
N ASN A 95 -21.74 13.89 19.70
CA ASN A 95 -22.64 14.46 20.70
C ASN A 95 -22.13 15.84 21.20
N ASN A 96 -21.80 16.73 20.26
CA ASN A 96 -21.25 18.08 20.47
C ASN A 96 -19.87 18.16 21.18
N LYS A 97 -19.18 17.04 21.35
CA LYS A 97 -17.82 17.02 21.92
C LYS A 97 -16.79 17.48 20.89
N LYS A 98 -15.68 18.12 21.33
CA LYS A 98 -14.66 18.70 20.46
C LYS A 98 -13.26 18.14 20.77
N PRO A 99 -12.90 16.95 20.23
CA PRO A 99 -11.60 16.37 20.47
C PRO A 99 -10.45 17.18 19.84
N SER A 100 -9.34 17.31 20.58
CA SER A 100 -8.13 17.95 20.11
C SER A 100 -7.37 17.08 19.11
N LYS A 101 -6.46 17.71 18.34
CA LYS A 101 -5.56 16.99 17.42
C LYS A 101 -4.74 15.89 18.11
N SER A 102 -4.34 16.09 19.36
CA SER A 102 -3.60 15.11 20.14
C SER A 102 -4.45 13.90 20.49
N THR A 103 -5.71 14.10 20.90
CA THR A 103 -6.68 13.02 21.15
C THR A 103 -6.90 12.18 19.87
N ILE A 104 -7.11 12.82 18.73
CA ILE A 104 -7.32 12.15 17.44
C ILE A 104 -6.05 11.38 17.02
N SER A 105 -4.87 11.99 17.19
CA SER A 105 -3.59 11.34 16.87
C SER A 105 -3.33 10.13 17.76
N LYS A 106 -3.59 10.25 19.06
CA LYS A 106 -3.47 9.15 20.03
C LYS A 106 -4.41 8.02 19.68
N PHE A 107 -5.67 8.31 19.37
CA PHE A 107 -6.65 7.31 18.93
C PHE A 107 -6.12 6.51 17.72
N LYS A 108 -5.72 7.18 16.63
CA LYS A 108 -5.21 6.53 15.42
C LYS A 108 -3.93 5.71 15.66
N ASN A 109 -3.09 6.07 16.63
CA ASN A 109 -1.85 5.37 16.95
C ASN A 109 -2.07 4.13 17.84
N GLU A 110 -3.05 4.19 18.74
CA GLU A 110 -3.27 3.15 19.75
C GLU A 110 -4.39 2.17 19.39
N ASN A 111 -5.18 2.44 18.34
CA ASN A 111 -6.34 1.62 17.97
C ASN A 111 -6.25 1.05 16.55
N GLU A 112 -5.05 0.59 16.16
CA GLU A 112 -4.82 -0.02 14.84
C GLU A 112 -5.69 -1.27 14.63
N LEU A 113 -5.76 -2.15 15.64
CA LEU A 113 -6.58 -3.36 15.59
C LEU A 113 -8.06 -3.01 15.41
N LEU A 114 -8.58 -2.07 16.20
CA LEU A 114 -9.97 -1.63 16.08
C LEU A 114 -10.30 -1.11 14.67
N ILE A 115 -9.41 -0.31 14.08
CA ILE A 115 -9.59 0.24 12.74
C ILE A 115 -9.57 -0.87 11.70
N SER A 116 -8.66 -1.84 11.83
CA SER A 116 -8.56 -2.98 10.92
C SER A 116 -9.78 -3.91 11.04
N GLU A 117 -10.23 -4.22 12.25
CA GLU A 117 -11.42 -5.05 12.48
C GLU A 117 -12.70 -4.37 11.95
N PHE A 118 -12.79 -3.04 12.05
CA PHE A 118 -13.92 -2.32 11.48
C PHE A 118 -13.89 -2.34 9.94
N PHE A 119 -12.70 -2.30 9.33
CA PHE A 119 -12.57 -2.51 7.89
C PHE A 119 -13.08 -3.91 7.49
N TYR A 120 -12.64 -4.98 8.15
CA TYR A 120 -13.12 -6.34 7.87
C TYR A 120 -14.62 -6.51 8.14
N PHE A 121 -15.16 -5.80 9.14
CA PHE A 121 -16.59 -5.75 9.36
C PHE A 121 -17.34 -5.17 8.15
N THR A 122 -16.80 -4.14 7.47
CA THR A 122 -17.44 -3.62 6.24
C THR A 122 -17.41 -4.63 5.11
N VAL A 123 -16.37 -5.47 4.99
CA VAL A 123 -16.30 -6.58 4.02
C VAL A 123 -17.40 -7.59 4.32
N LYS A 124 -17.49 -8.05 5.59
CA LYS A 124 -18.55 -8.96 6.03
C LYS A 124 -19.95 -8.41 5.77
N LYS A 125 -20.14 -7.11 6.04
CA LYS A 125 -21.41 -6.42 5.75
C LYS A 125 -21.72 -6.39 4.26
N GLY A 126 -20.71 -6.23 3.41
CA GLY A 126 -20.85 -6.34 1.96
C GLY A 126 -21.30 -7.74 1.51
N GLN A 127 -20.82 -8.80 2.15
CA GLN A 127 -21.28 -10.17 1.91
C GLN A 127 -22.74 -10.36 2.39
N GLU A 128 -23.07 -9.93 3.61
CA GLU A 128 -24.43 -10.00 4.16
C GLU A 128 -25.47 -9.30 3.27
N LEU A 129 -25.07 -8.21 2.59
CA LEU A 129 -25.90 -7.44 1.67
C LEU A 129 -25.81 -7.90 0.20
N ASN A 130 -25.15 -9.02 -0.09
CA ASN A 130 -24.93 -9.54 -1.45
C ASN A 130 -24.24 -8.51 -2.38
N LEU A 131 -23.39 -7.63 -1.83
CA LEU A 131 -22.62 -6.65 -2.61
C LEU A 131 -21.29 -7.23 -3.12
N ILE A 132 -20.84 -8.34 -2.55
CA ILE A 132 -19.66 -9.11 -2.94
C ILE A 132 -20.13 -10.40 -3.60
N SER A 133 -19.57 -10.72 -4.78
CA SER A 133 -19.99 -11.91 -5.54
C SER A 133 -19.22 -13.17 -5.16
N ASN A 134 -18.03 -13.05 -4.64
CA ASN A 134 -17.07 -14.15 -4.51
C ASN A 134 -16.72 -14.88 -5.85
N GLU A 135 -17.09 -14.32 -6.99
CA GLU A 135 -16.76 -14.89 -8.30
C GLU A 135 -15.31 -14.61 -8.67
N VAL A 136 -14.94 -13.34 -8.81
CA VAL A 136 -13.61 -12.92 -9.24
C VAL A 136 -13.07 -11.85 -8.29
N ILE A 137 -11.88 -12.10 -7.76
CA ILE A 137 -11.11 -11.11 -7.00
C ILE A 137 -9.93 -10.62 -7.86
N GLY A 138 -9.93 -9.32 -8.15
CA GLY A 138 -8.82 -8.65 -8.83
C GLY A 138 -7.77 -8.18 -7.84
N ILE A 139 -6.50 -8.47 -8.13
CA ILE A 139 -5.34 -8.04 -7.32
C ILE A 139 -4.50 -7.10 -8.17
N ASP A 140 -4.15 -5.93 -7.62
CA ASP A 140 -3.23 -4.99 -8.27
C ASP A 140 -2.53 -4.11 -7.23
N GLY A 141 -1.42 -3.49 -7.66
CA GLY A 141 -0.59 -2.62 -6.84
C GLY A 141 -0.43 -1.22 -7.45
N THR A 142 -0.23 -0.25 -6.57
CA THR A 142 0.10 1.11 -6.99
C THR A 142 1.08 1.76 -6.04
N PHE A 143 1.96 2.62 -6.57
CA PHE A 143 2.86 3.38 -5.72
C PHE A 143 2.14 4.60 -5.13
N LEU A 144 2.27 4.75 -3.81
CA LEU A 144 1.81 5.91 -3.06
C LEU A 144 3.01 6.68 -2.52
N LYS A 145 3.05 7.97 -2.79
CA LYS A 145 4.11 8.86 -2.32
C LYS A 145 4.18 8.86 -0.80
N ALA A 146 5.36 8.54 -0.26
CA ALA A 146 5.63 8.65 1.16
C ALA A 146 5.71 10.13 1.60
N ASN A 147 5.46 10.38 2.88
CA ASN A 147 5.65 11.71 3.47
C ASN A 147 7.16 12.00 3.70
N ALA A 148 7.94 11.86 2.66
CA ALA A 148 9.39 11.88 2.67
C ALA A 148 9.95 12.70 1.50
N GLY A 149 10.74 13.71 1.80
CA GLY A 149 11.39 14.55 0.78
C GLY A 149 12.73 13.98 0.31
N ILE A 150 13.14 14.24 -0.92
CA ILE A 150 14.42 13.79 -1.49
C ILE A 150 15.60 14.33 -0.68
N ASN A 151 15.48 15.53 -0.12
CA ASN A 151 16.56 16.17 0.65
C ASN A 151 16.91 15.46 1.97
N ASN A 152 16.06 14.54 2.43
CA ASN A 152 16.29 13.76 3.66
C ASN A 152 17.00 12.42 3.37
N ARG A 153 17.59 12.27 2.22
CA ARG A 153 18.31 11.07 1.79
C ARG A 153 19.66 10.98 2.50
N ALA A 154 19.99 9.82 3.04
CA ALA A 154 21.29 9.53 3.62
C ALA A 154 21.82 8.18 3.12
N SER A 155 23.08 8.15 2.72
CA SER A 155 23.79 6.93 2.34
C SER A 155 24.20 6.13 3.58
N ARG A 156 24.48 4.84 3.39
CA ARG A 156 25.03 3.97 4.45
C ARG A 156 26.32 4.52 5.06
N LYS A 157 27.18 5.14 4.24
CA LYS A 157 28.44 5.76 4.69
C LYS A 157 28.17 6.95 5.61
N GLU A 158 27.23 7.82 5.23
CA GLU A 158 26.81 8.97 6.03
C GLU A 158 26.20 8.54 7.37
N ILE A 159 25.36 7.49 7.38
CA ILE A 159 24.75 6.98 8.61
C ILE A 159 25.79 6.39 9.57
N LYS A 160 26.72 5.57 9.07
CA LYS A 160 27.83 5.03 9.87
C LYS A 160 28.73 6.13 10.42
N LEU A 161 28.99 7.18 9.65
CA LEU A 161 29.76 8.31 10.08
C LEU A 161 29.09 9.06 11.22
N LEU A 162 27.78 9.34 11.10
CA LEU A 162 26.99 9.96 12.15
C LEU A 162 27.00 9.14 13.45
N GLU A 163 26.82 7.82 13.34
CA GLU A 163 26.86 6.93 14.51
C GLU A 163 28.21 7.00 15.22
N LYS A 164 29.32 6.84 14.47
CA LYS A 164 30.66 6.92 15.01
C LYS A 164 30.93 8.27 15.70
N THR A 165 30.49 9.36 15.08
CA THR A 165 30.64 10.71 15.63
C THR A 165 29.88 10.85 16.95
N ILE A 166 28.63 10.39 17.02
CA ILE A 166 27.80 10.50 18.22
C ILE A 166 28.35 9.61 19.36
N GLN A 167 28.96 8.46 19.01
CA GLN A 167 29.58 7.58 20.01
C GLN A 167 30.83 8.21 20.65
N THR A 168 31.61 8.95 19.84
CA THR A 168 32.89 9.56 20.32
C THR A 168 32.71 10.88 21.08
N LEU A 169 31.52 11.49 21.02
CA LEU A 169 31.24 12.71 21.78
C LEU A 169 31.17 12.41 23.29
N ASP A 170 32.07 13.05 24.06
CA ASP A 170 32.04 13.00 25.54
C ASP A 170 31.11 14.09 26.08
N PHE A 171 30.02 13.67 26.73
CA PHE A 171 28.97 14.56 27.23
C PHE A 171 29.13 14.90 28.75
N LYS A 172 30.20 14.44 29.37
CA LYS A 172 30.34 14.63 30.83
C LYS A 172 30.78 16.02 31.24
N ASN A 173 31.46 16.78 30.38
CA ASN A 173 32.18 18.01 30.82
C ASN A 173 31.88 19.27 30.01
N GLN A 174 30.70 19.39 29.36
CA GLN A 174 30.56 20.47 28.39
C GLN A 174 29.54 21.55 28.69
N LYS A 175 30.11 22.72 28.97
CA LYS A 175 29.49 24.04 28.77
C LYS A 175 29.71 24.56 27.31
N ASN A 176 30.42 23.83 26.44
CA ASN A 176 30.75 24.26 25.07
C ASN A 176 29.90 23.55 24.02
N SER A 177 29.52 24.29 22.99
CA SER A 177 28.55 23.90 22.01
C SER A 177 28.97 22.63 21.23
N LEU A 178 28.04 21.68 21.07
CA LEU A 178 28.16 20.48 20.22
C LEU A 178 28.72 20.79 18.84
N GLN A 179 28.48 22.00 18.32
CA GLN A 179 29.03 22.49 17.07
C GLN A 179 30.55 22.66 17.11
N LYS A 180 31.13 23.07 18.26
CA LYS A 180 32.59 23.28 18.37
C LYS A 180 33.32 21.96 18.42
N ASP A 181 32.78 20.96 19.08
CA ASP A 181 33.41 19.63 19.17
C ASP A 181 33.21 18.81 17.88
N LEU A 182 32.07 18.89 17.26
CA LEU A 182 31.86 18.39 15.93
C LEU A 182 32.82 19.07 14.94
N LYS A 183 33.02 20.39 15.03
CA LYS A 183 33.93 21.15 14.19
C LYS A 183 35.39 20.68 14.41
N ASN A 184 35.85 20.58 15.64
CA ASN A 184 37.22 20.16 15.97
C ASN A 184 37.53 18.71 15.56
N TYR A 185 36.57 17.81 15.72
CA TYR A 185 36.72 16.39 15.31
C TYR A 185 36.78 16.25 13.77
N PHE A 186 36.08 17.10 13.06
CA PHE A 186 35.92 17.00 11.62
C PHE A 186 36.88 17.89 10.82
N GLU A 187 37.36 19.00 11.36
CA GLU A 187 38.41 19.81 10.71
C GLU A 187 39.70 19.01 10.47
N ASN A 188 39.90 17.96 11.26
CA ASN A 188 41.03 17.04 11.11
C ASN A 188 40.75 15.82 10.19
N LYS A 189 39.52 15.54 9.75
CA LYS A 189 39.21 14.31 8.99
C LYS A 189 38.19 14.44 7.85
N ILE A 190 37.31 15.45 7.80
CA ILE A 190 36.26 15.59 6.75
C ILE A 190 35.93 17.08 6.56
N LYS A 191 35.70 17.48 5.29
CA LYS A 191 35.29 18.87 4.96
C LYS A 191 34.00 19.27 5.71
N THR A 192 34.06 20.33 6.49
CA THR A 192 32.96 20.92 7.30
C THR A 192 31.64 21.11 6.53
N SER A 193 31.72 21.28 5.21
CA SER A 193 30.55 21.40 4.34
C SER A 193 29.70 20.14 4.22
N GLU A 194 30.29 18.93 4.35
CA GLU A 194 29.56 17.67 4.25
C GLU A 194 28.78 17.35 5.51
N ILE A 195 29.34 17.67 6.67
CA ILE A 195 28.70 17.48 7.97
C ILE A 195 27.51 18.40 8.13
N SER A 196 27.66 19.67 7.77
CA SER A 196 26.56 20.62 7.77
C SER A 196 25.41 20.17 6.87
N LYS A 197 25.72 19.52 5.72
CA LYS A 197 24.73 18.90 4.84
C LYS A 197 24.03 17.70 5.50
N ILE A 198 24.80 16.84 6.19
CA ILE A 198 24.26 15.66 6.89
C ILE A 198 23.39 16.09 8.07
N LEU A 199 23.85 17.03 8.88
CA LEU A 199 23.10 17.57 10.02
C LEU A 199 21.82 18.27 9.58
N LYS A 200 21.82 18.97 8.44
CA LYS A 200 20.60 19.56 7.84
C LYS A 200 19.59 18.51 7.38
N LYS A 201 20.04 17.31 7.02
CA LYS A 201 19.16 16.20 6.61
C LYS A 201 18.50 15.49 7.79
N LEU A 202 19.10 15.53 8.99
CA LEU A 202 18.51 14.94 10.18
C LEU A 202 17.24 15.71 10.58
N ASN A 203 16.09 15.03 10.50
CA ASN A 203 14.81 15.66 10.81
C ASN A 203 14.43 15.57 12.29
N ASN A 204 14.02 16.66 12.71
CA ASN A 204 13.21 17.09 13.83
C ASN A 204 13.40 16.53 15.26
N PRO A 205 13.35 15.30 15.67
CA PRO A 205 13.81 15.00 17.01
C PRO A 205 15.34 15.10 17.12
N ALA A 206 16.06 14.52 16.16
CA ALA A 206 17.51 14.51 16.16
C ALA A 206 18.12 15.88 15.85
N LYS A 207 17.52 16.67 14.96
CA LYS A 207 17.98 18.02 14.64
C LYS A 207 17.78 18.99 15.79
N LYS A 208 16.63 18.98 16.46
CA LYS A 208 16.38 19.79 17.67
C LYS A 208 17.30 19.41 18.82
N LEU A 209 17.65 18.11 18.94
CA LEU A 209 18.55 17.62 19.96
C LEU A 209 20.00 18.00 19.69
N LEU A 210 20.41 18.11 18.43
CA LEU A 210 21.74 18.56 18.02
C LEU A 210 21.89 20.08 18.01
N GLU A 211 20.80 20.83 17.89
CA GLU A 211 20.76 22.30 17.98
C GLU A 211 20.70 22.80 19.43
N GLN A 212 20.37 21.95 20.40
CA GLN A 212 20.36 22.31 21.82
C GLN A 212 21.77 22.21 22.41
N SER A 213 22.21 23.23 23.12
CA SER A 213 23.56 23.38 23.71
C SER A 213 23.93 22.30 24.74
N THR A 214 23.00 21.47 25.18
CA THR A 214 23.23 20.36 26.10
C THR A 214 22.43 19.11 25.71
N ILE A 215 23.13 18.03 25.33
CA ILE A 215 22.50 16.74 25.10
C ILE A 215 22.58 15.89 26.38
N SER A 216 21.45 15.58 26.97
CA SER A 216 21.39 14.64 28.09
C SER A 216 21.76 13.21 27.64
N LYS A 217 22.28 12.37 28.59
CA LYS A 217 22.53 10.94 28.33
C LYS A 217 21.34 10.22 27.74
N LYS A 218 20.12 10.58 28.15
CA LYS A 218 18.86 10.04 27.62
C LYS A 218 18.68 10.37 26.11
N ASN A 219 18.98 11.59 25.69
CA ASN A 219 18.86 12.03 24.32
C ASN A 219 19.92 11.41 23.42
N LYS A 220 21.16 11.23 23.91
CA LYS A 220 22.23 10.46 23.22
C LYS A 220 21.75 9.05 22.89
N ARG A 221 21.21 8.35 23.90
CA ARG A 221 20.69 6.99 23.72
C ARG A 221 19.59 6.93 22.68
N HIS A 222 18.62 7.84 22.70
CA HIS A 222 17.56 7.91 21.68
C HIS A 222 18.09 8.13 20.27
N ILE A 223 19.13 8.96 20.09
CA ILE A 223 19.72 9.18 18.77
C ILE A 223 20.43 7.92 18.29
N LEU A 224 21.21 7.27 19.16
CA LEU A 224 21.89 6.01 18.83
C LEU A 224 20.92 4.89 18.50
N ASP A 225 19.85 4.75 19.27
CA ASP A 225 18.80 3.77 19.03
C ASP A 225 18.11 4.03 17.67
N PHE A 226 17.82 5.30 17.36
CA PHE A 226 17.28 5.70 16.05
C PHE A 226 18.24 5.38 14.89
N LEU A 227 19.55 5.65 15.05
CA LEU A 227 20.55 5.32 14.03
C LEU A 227 20.72 3.81 13.85
N LYS A 228 20.67 3.03 14.93
CA LYS A 228 20.66 1.57 14.87
C LYS A 228 19.42 1.05 14.16
N GLU A 229 18.24 1.56 14.50
CA GLU A 229 17.00 1.23 13.80
C GLU A 229 17.13 1.52 12.29
N ILE A 230 17.63 2.69 11.90
CA ILE A 230 17.90 3.02 10.50
C ILE A 230 18.83 2.00 9.82
N GLN A 231 19.87 1.53 10.53
CA GLN A 231 20.80 0.54 9.98
C GLN A 231 20.13 -0.82 9.70
N THR A 232 19.12 -1.19 10.47
CA THR A 232 18.37 -2.45 10.20
C THR A 232 17.68 -2.44 8.86
N TYR A 233 17.29 -1.27 8.34
CA TYR A 233 16.70 -1.12 7.01
C TYR A 233 17.72 -1.14 5.88
N HIS A 234 19.02 -0.99 6.18
CA HIS A 234 20.09 -1.27 5.24
C HIS A 234 20.36 -2.77 5.20
N SER A 235 19.59 -3.52 4.43
CA SER A 235 19.92 -4.93 4.20
C SER A 235 21.33 -5.06 3.61
N SER A 236 22.03 -6.12 3.98
CA SER A 236 23.42 -6.39 3.55
C SER A 236 23.60 -6.50 2.02
N LYS A 237 22.52 -6.54 1.24
CA LYS A 237 22.51 -6.74 -0.21
C LYS A 237 22.15 -5.51 -1.05
N THR A 238 21.72 -4.39 -0.46
CA THR A 238 21.23 -3.24 -1.21
C THR A 238 21.90 -1.94 -0.74
N ASN A 239 22.59 -1.26 -1.66
CA ASN A 239 23.19 0.07 -1.45
C ASN A 239 22.17 1.21 -1.62
N TYR A 240 20.90 1.02 -1.20
CA TYR A 240 19.91 2.07 -1.30
C TYR A 240 20.09 3.12 -0.21
N ASP A 241 20.01 4.37 -0.60
CA ASP A 241 19.95 5.48 0.35
C ASP A 241 18.63 5.45 1.11
N ILE A 242 18.70 5.69 2.41
CA ILE A 242 17.54 5.72 3.29
C ILE A 242 17.04 7.15 3.46
N ASN A 243 15.74 7.31 3.59
CA ASN A 243 15.17 8.59 3.97
C ASN A 243 15.13 8.71 5.50
N LEU A 244 15.82 9.70 6.05
CA LEU A 244 15.90 9.91 7.51
C LEU A 244 14.55 10.34 8.13
N ARG A 245 13.60 10.82 7.33
CA ARG A 245 12.26 11.16 7.82
C ARG A 245 11.35 9.95 7.90
N ASP A 246 11.44 9.05 6.91
CA ASP A 246 10.67 7.81 6.84
C ASP A 246 11.61 6.68 6.38
N PRO A 247 12.33 6.02 7.29
CA PRO A 247 13.33 5.01 6.94
C PRO A 247 12.74 3.75 6.29
N GLU A 248 11.45 3.50 6.46
CA GLU A 248 10.78 2.34 5.89
C GLU A 248 10.42 2.53 4.41
N CYS A 249 10.24 3.76 3.92
CA CYS A 249 9.94 3.98 2.51
C CYS A 249 11.15 3.71 1.61
N ARG A 250 10.92 3.51 0.33
CA ARG A 250 11.98 3.24 -0.67
C ARG A 250 11.92 4.22 -1.82
N PHE A 251 13.09 4.50 -2.37
CA PHE A 251 13.22 5.32 -3.59
C PHE A 251 12.86 4.44 -4.79
N MET A 252 11.72 4.69 -5.38
CA MET A 252 11.14 3.88 -6.45
C MET A 252 10.67 4.77 -7.58
N ASN A 253 10.68 4.20 -8.79
CA ASN A 253 10.04 4.80 -9.96
C ASN A 253 8.53 4.50 -9.90
N ASP A 254 7.70 5.51 -10.06
CA ASP A 254 6.26 5.31 -10.20
C ASP A 254 5.89 4.82 -11.61
N LYS A 255 4.61 4.46 -11.82
CA LYS A 255 4.13 4.01 -13.15
C LYS A 255 4.25 5.09 -14.24
N LYS A 256 4.47 6.36 -13.87
CA LYS A 256 4.67 7.50 -14.79
C LYS A 256 6.13 7.81 -15.08
N GLY A 257 7.06 7.04 -14.53
CA GLY A 257 8.50 7.26 -14.71
C GLY A 257 9.11 8.27 -13.73
N VAL A 258 8.35 8.76 -12.74
CA VAL A 258 8.83 9.72 -11.75
C VAL A 258 9.43 9.00 -10.55
N TYR A 259 10.68 9.28 -10.25
CA TYR A 259 11.38 8.75 -9.08
C TYR A 259 11.01 9.52 -7.81
N GLY A 260 10.74 8.78 -6.74
CA GLY A 260 10.45 9.35 -5.44
C GLY A 260 10.44 8.31 -4.32
N TYR A 261 10.35 8.81 -3.09
CA TYR A 261 10.16 7.92 -1.94
C TYR A 261 8.70 7.49 -1.88
N ASN A 262 8.47 6.20 -2.05
CA ASN A 262 7.15 5.61 -2.19
C ASN A 262 7.00 4.36 -1.30
N TYR A 263 5.75 3.98 -1.11
CA TYR A 263 5.32 2.65 -0.69
C TYR A 263 4.55 1.99 -1.83
N ASN A 264 4.64 0.68 -1.95
CA ASN A 264 3.82 -0.10 -2.87
C ASN A 264 2.57 -0.55 -2.13
N TYR A 265 1.42 0.02 -2.51
CA TYR A 265 0.10 -0.29 -1.95
C TYR A 265 -0.58 -1.35 -2.79
N GLN A 266 -0.95 -2.45 -2.17
CA GLN A 266 -1.58 -3.61 -2.79
C GLN A 266 -3.04 -3.70 -2.36
N VAL A 267 -3.93 -4.01 -3.31
CA VAL A 267 -5.37 -4.10 -3.06
C VAL A 267 -5.94 -5.36 -3.72
N ALA A 268 -6.82 -6.04 -3.02
CA ALA A 268 -7.68 -7.09 -3.54
C ALA A 268 -9.13 -6.60 -3.55
N THR A 269 -9.79 -6.71 -4.69
CA THR A 269 -11.09 -6.07 -4.95
C THR A 269 -12.07 -7.04 -5.59
N ASP A 270 -13.31 -7.05 -5.14
CA ASP A 270 -14.40 -7.85 -5.73
C ASP A 270 -14.87 -7.32 -7.09
N SER A 271 -15.26 -8.23 -7.97
CA SER A 271 -15.71 -7.89 -9.34
C SER A 271 -17.09 -7.26 -9.43
N LYS A 272 -18.00 -7.51 -8.47
CA LYS A 272 -19.41 -7.10 -8.56
C LYS A 272 -19.61 -5.61 -8.33
N ASN A 273 -19.16 -5.10 -7.21
CA ASN A 273 -19.30 -3.70 -6.84
C ASN A 273 -17.97 -3.04 -6.48
N GLN A 274 -16.84 -3.70 -6.75
CA GLN A 274 -15.50 -3.17 -6.49
C GLN A 274 -15.25 -2.86 -5.01
N MET A 275 -15.86 -3.64 -4.12
CA MET A 275 -15.54 -3.54 -2.70
C MET A 275 -14.11 -4.01 -2.44
N ILE A 276 -13.37 -3.28 -1.61
CA ILE A 276 -12.03 -3.65 -1.19
C ILE A 276 -12.14 -4.77 -0.16
N ILE A 277 -11.55 -5.93 -0.47
CA ILE A 277 -11.58 -7.13 0.37
C ILE A 277 -10.39 -7.18 1.31
N TYR A 278 -9.22 -6.83 0.78
CA TYR A 278 -7.97 -6.78 1.52
C TYR A 278 -7.07 -5.70 0.95
N ASN A 279 -6.28 -5.09 1.80
CA ASN A 279 -5.25 -4.15 1.39
C ASN A 279 -4.02 -4.22 2.29
N THR A 280 -2.86 -3.93 1.71
CA THR A 280 -1.60 -3.90 2.45
C THR A 280 -0.59 -2.95 1.80
N VAL A 281 0.48 -2.67 2.53
CA VAL A 281 1.59 -1.82 2.07
C VAL A 281 2.88 -2.61 2.16
N ASN A 282 3.68 -2.57 1.12
CA ASN A 282 5.03 -3.12 1.12
C ASN A 282 6.07 -2.09 0.62
N ILE A 283 7.33 -2.47 0.68
CA ILE A 283 8.48 -1.63 0.31
C ILE A 283 9.18 -2.11 -0.96
N GLN A 284 8.62 -3.06 -1.65
CA GLN A 284 9.19 -3.58 -2.89
C GLN A 284 8.82 -2.67 -4.06
N ASN A 285 9.74 -2.51 -5.00
CA ASN A 285 9.55 -1.70 -6.21
C ASN A 285 8.80 -2.46 -7.33
N ASN A 286 8.26 -3.62 -7.03
CA ASN A 286 7.48 -4.46 -7.93
C ASN A 286 6.50 -5.32 -7.12
N ASP A 287 5.62 -6.03 -7.82
CA ASP A 287 4.59 -6.88 -7.21
C ASP A 287 5.04 -8.34 -7.05
N TYR A 288 6.31 -8.61 -7.39
CA TYR A 288 6.90 -9.94 -7.33
C TYR A 288 6.84 -10.54 -5.92
N GLY A 289 6.28 -11.75 -5.82
CA GLY A 289 6.15 -12.46 -4.55
C GLY A 289 5.01 -12.01 -3.63
N GLN A 290 4.16 -11.05 -4.06
CA GLN A 290 3.04 -10.59 -3.26
C GLN A 290 1.78 -11.45 -3.41
N LEU A 291 1.66 -12.25 -4.48
CA LEU A 291 0.42 -12.93 -4.85
C LEU A 291 -0.11 -13.86 -3.75
N ILE A 292 0.74 -14.70 -3.18
CA ILE A 292 0.34 -15.67 -2.14
C ILE A 292 -0.27 -14.95 -0.94
N ASN A 293 0.43 -13.94 -0.41
CA ASN A 293 -0.07 -13.15 0.73
C ASN A 293 -1.40 -12.46 0.42
N MET A 294 -1.56 -11.90 -0.78
CA MET A 294 -2.80 -11.24 -1.20
C MET A 294 -3.96 -12.24 -1.30
N ILE A 295 -3.72 -13.44 -1.83
CA ILE A 295 -4.71 -14.51 -1.92
C ILE A 295 -5.13 -15.00 -0.55
N GLU A 296 -4.17 -15.40 0.29
CA GLU A 296 -4.44 -15.93 1.64
C GLU A 296 -5.21 -14.92 2.49
N SER A 297 -4.75 -13.67 2.49
CA SER A 297 -5.40 -12.61 3.25
C SER A 297 -6.81 -12.28 2.73
N SER A 298 -7.03 -12.39 1.42
CA SER A 298 -8.36 -12.21 0.83
C SER A 298 -9.31 -13.34 1.24
N ILE A 299 -8.85 -14.59 1.20
CA ILE A 299 -9.62 -15.76 1.65
C ILE A 299 -9.95 -15.64 3.14
N MET A 300 -8.97 -15.22 3.95
CA MET A 300 -9.18 -14.99 5.39
C MET A 300 -10.21 -13.88 5.65
N SER A 301 -10.16 -12.79 4.90
CA SER A 301 -11.11 -11.68 5.01
C SER A 301 -12.53 -12.08 4.62
N LEU A 302 -12.68 -12.85 3.55
CA LEU A 302 -13.97 -13.34 3.05
C LEU A 302 -14.50 -14.54 3.85
N LYS A 303 -13.63 -15.28 4.55
CA LYS A 303 -13.92 -16.60 5.16
C LYS A 303 -14.45 -17.64 4.16
N THR A 304 -14.31 -17.38 2.91
CA THR A 304 -14.69 -18.25 1.80
C THR A 304 -13.65 -18.12 0.68
N LYS A 305 -13.47 -19.19 -0.09
CA LYS A 305 -12.57 -19.19 -1.25
C LYS A 305 -13.31 -18.63 -2.46
N PRO A 306 -12.84 -17.53 -3.07
CA PRO A 306 -13.40 -17.03 -4.33
C PRO A 306 -13.23 -18.05 -5.45
N GLU A 307 -14.07 -17.95 -6.47
CA GLU A 307 -13.99 -18.86 -7.62
C GLU A 307 -12.69 -18.61 -8.40
N PHE A 308 -12.32 -17.35 -8.62
CA PHE A 308 -11.09 -16.97 -9.34
C PHE A 308 -10.38 -15.79 -8.70
N PHE A 309 -9.05 -15.81 -8.83
CA PHE A 309 -8.21 -14.63 -8.67
C PHE A 309 -7.64 -14.20 -10.01
N THR A 310 -7.50 -12.90 -10.22
CA THR A 310 -6.83 -12.33 -11.39
C THR A 310 -5.87 -11.22 -10.99
N ALA A 311 -4.71 -11.16 -11.65
CA ALA A 311 -3.70 -10.15 -11.43
C ALA A 311 -2.94 -9.86 -12.73
N ASP A 312 -2.05 -8.88 -12.72
CA ASP A 312 -1.15 -8.68 -13.85
C ASP A 312 0.07 -9.63 -13.81
N ASN A 313 0.88 -9.60 -14.86
CA ASN A 313 2.09 -10.42 -14.94
C ASN A 313 3.14 -10.11 -13.86
N GLY A 314 3.12 -8.94 -13.23
CA GLY A 314 4.03 -8.56 -12.16
C GLY A 314 3.97 -9.49 -10.94
N TYR A 315 2.84 -10.15 -10.74
CA TYR A 315 2.60 -11.13 -9.67
C TYR A 315 3.04 -12.54 -10.01
N TYR A 316 3.33 -12.80 -11.27
CA TYR A 316 3.67 -14.13 -11.77
C TYR A 316 5.01 -14.63 -11.21
N THR A 317 4.98 -15.67 -10.40
CA THR A 317 6.16 -16.39 -9.91
C THR A 317 5.91 -17.91 -9.91
N ASP A 318 6.95 -18.71 -10.15
CA ASP A 318 6.83 -20.16 -10.13
C ASP A 318 6.29 -20.67 -8.78
N LYS A 319 6.77 -20.09 -7.67
CA LYS A 319 6.28 -20.42 -6.32
C LYS A 319 4.79 -20.12 -6.13
N ALA A 320 4.33 -18.99 -6.67
CA ALA A 320 2.93 -18.62 -6.56
C ALA A 320 2.03 -19.56 -7.37
N LEU A 321 2.47 -19.98 -8.57
CA LEU A 321 1.77 -20.98 -9.36
C LEU A 321 1.68 -22.32 -8.64
N GLU A 322 2.82 -22.85 -8.21
CA GLU A 322 2.88 -24.10 -7.45
C GLU A 322 1.98 -24.07 -6.23
N TYR A 323 2.00 -22.94 -5.47
CA TYR A 323 1.13 -22.73 -4.32
C TYR A 323 -0.35 -22.81 -4.73
N CYS A 324 -0.76 -22.04 -5.75
CA CYS A 324 -2.15 -22.00 -6.19
C CYS A 324 -2.65 -23.37 -6.64
N PHE A 325 -1.85 -24.11 -7.40
CA PHE A 325 -2.23 -25.47 -7.83
C PHE A 325 -2.33 -26.46 -6.67
N LYS A 326 -1.37 -26.44 -5.74
CA LYS A 326 -1.39 -27.33 -4.56
C LYS A 326 -2.60 -27.07 -3.65
N HIS A 327 -3.09 -25.84 -3.61
CA HIS A 327 -4.24 -25.44 -2.78
C HIS A 327 -5.54 -25.32 -3.58
N ASP A 328 -5.58 -25.81 -4.82
CA ASP A 328 -6.74 -25.72 -5.71
C ASP A 328 -7.31 -24.30 -5.80
N ILE A 329 -6.44 -23.31 -5.99
CA ILE A 329 -6.79 -21.89 -6.19
C ILE A 329 -6.73 -21.60 -7.68
N LYS A 330 -7.87 -21.21 -8.26
CA LYS A 330 -7.94 -20.85 -9.67
C LYS A 330 -7.47 -19.42 -9.88
N ILE A 331 -6.42 -19.24 -10.69
CA ILE A 331 -5.86 -17.93 -11.03
C ILE A 331 -5.84 -17.72 -12.53
N ILE A 332 -6.13 -16.51 -12.97
CA ILE A 332 -6.07 -16.08 -14.36
C ILE A 332 -5.10 -14.92 -14.48
N ILE A 333 -3.87 -15.22 -14.91
CA ILE A 333 -2.77 -14.27 -15.06
C ILE A 333 -2.07 -14.55 -16.40
N PRO A 334 -1.75 -13.52 -17.24
CA PRO A 334 -0.98 -13.75 -18.46
C PRO A 334 0.47 -14.16 -18.12
N ASP A 335 1.04 -15.02 -18.93
CA ASP A 335 2.46 -15.24 -18.89
C ASP A 335 3.24 -14.00 -19.38
N ARG A 336 4.57 -14.02 -19.24
CA ARG A 336 5.40 -12.90 -19.66
C ARG A 336 5.29 -12.61 -21.16
N THR A 337 5.21 -13.63 -21.98
CA THR A 337 5.14 -13.49 -23.45
C THR A 337 3.83 -12.81 -23.86
N GLU A 338 2.72 -13.21 -23.25
CA GLU A 338 1.42 -12.59 -23.50
C GLU A 338 1.34 -11.17 -22.95
N ALA A 339 1.89 -10.91 -21.76
CA ALA A 339 1.97 -9.57 -21.20
C ALA A 339 2.80 -8.62 -22.10
N GLU A 340 3.91 -9.11 -22.66
CA GLU A 340 4.71 -8.38 -23.62
C GLU A 340 3.95 -8.13 -24.94
N ARG A 341 3.13 -9.07 -25.39
CA ARG A 341 2.29 -8.93 -26.61
C ARG A 341 1.25 -7.84 -26.47
N ARG A 342 0.64 -7.73 -25.27
CA ARG A 342 -0.39 -6.72 -24.96
C ARG A 342 0.17 -5.35 -24.60
N SER A 343 1.47 -5.25 -24.38
CA SER A 343 2.10 -3.99 -24.00
C SER A 343 2.28 -3.07 -25.21
N ASP A 344 1.93 -1.79 -25.07
CA ASP A 344 2.12 -0.73 -26.08
C ASP A 344 3.60 -0.36 -26.28
N ARG A 345 4.53 -0.91 -25.49
CA ARG A 345 5.95 -0.65 -25.64
C ARG A 345 6.46 -1.21 -26.97
N PRO A 346 7.25 -0.44 -27.73
CA PRO A 346 7.80 -0.91 -28.99
C PRO A 346 8.68 -2.15 -28.77
N LYS A 347 8.44 -3.19 -29.56
CA LYS A 347 9.18 -4.45 -29.53
C LYS A 347 9.96 -4.66 -30.82
N LYS A 348 11.14 -5.30 -30.69
CA LYS A 348 11.87 -5.75 -31.89
C LYS A 348 10.98 -6.69 -32.72
N LYS A 349 11.05 -6.56 -34.06
CA LYS A 349 10.22 -7.34 -35.00
C LYS A 349 10.27 -8.86 -34.72
N TYR A 350 11.42 -9.38 -34.31
CA TYR A 350 11.64 -10.80 -34.05
C TYR A 350 11.75 -11.14 -32.54
N ALA A 351 11.14 -10.32 -31.66
CA ALA A 351 10.99 -10.67 -30.27
C ALA A 351 10.05 -11.88 -30.11
N LYS A 352 10.23 -12.69 -29.07
CA LYS A 352 9.43 -13.90 -28.83
C LYS A 352 7.90 -13.64 -28.86
N CYS A 353 7.47 -12.53 -28.30
CA CYS A 353 6.04 -12.14 -28.28
C CYS A 353 5.43 -11.86 -29.67
N LYS A 354 6.25 -11.74 -30.73
CA LYS A 354 5.79 -11.59 -32.13
C LYS A 354 5.61 -12.93 -32.85
N PHE A 355 6.02 -14.04 -32.22
CA PHE A 355 5.77 -15.37 -32.73
C PHE A 355 4.40 -15.85 -32.26
N ILE A 356 3.58 -16.31 -33.20
CA ILE A 356 2.20 -16.78 -32.91
C ILE A 356 2.27 -18.25 -32.53
N GLU A 357 1.81 -18.61 -31.33
CA GLU A 357 1.72 -20.01 -30.88
C GLU A 357 0.45 -20.64 -31.40
N ASN A 358 0.57 -21.73 -32.17
CA ASN A 358 -0.53 -22.65 -32.44
C ASN A 358 -0.47 -23.78 -31.41
N ARG A 359 -1.34 -23.73 -30.42
CA ARG A 359 -1.33 -24.63 -29.27
C ARG A 359 -1.90 -26.01 -29.60
N VAL A 360 -2.85 -26.06 -30.52
CA VAL A 360 -3.51 -27.30 -30.95
C VAL A 360 -2.52 -28.20 -31.68
N GLU A 361 -1.78 -27.63 -32.64
CA GLU A 361 -0.84 -28.37 -33.48
C GLU A 361 0.62 -28.27 -32.96
N ASN A 362 0.83 -27.59 -31.82
CA ASN A 362 2.12 -27.49 -31.09
C ASN A 362 3.29 -26.95 -31.94
N TYR A 363 3.10 -25.78 -32.57
CA TYR A 363 4.14 -25.07 -33.31
C TYR A 363 4.03 -23.53 -33.13
N PHE A 364 5.08 -22.83 -33.51
CA PHE A 364 5.07 -21.35 -33.57
C PHE A 364 5.17 -20.90 -35.01
N ILE A 365 4.47 -19.79 -35.34
CA ILE A 365 4.60 -19.09 -36.63
C ILE A 365 5.51 -17.88 -36.41
N CYS A 366 6.58 -17.73 -37.19
CA CYS A 366 7.46 -16.57 -37.10
C CYS A 366 6.87 -15.37 -37.83
N PRO A 367 7.37 -14.12 -37.59
CA PRO A 367 6.90 -12.92 -38.29
C PRO A 367 7.04 -12.90 -39.81
N GLU A 368 7.77 -13.86 -40.38
CA GLU A 368 7.90 -14.06 -41.84
C GLU A 368 7.04 -15.24 -42.34
N GLY A 369 6.12 -15.78 -41.52
CA GLY A 369 5.17 -16.80 -41.88
C GLY A 369 5.65 -18.27 -41.74
N GLU A 370 6.91 -18.52 -41.40
CA GLU A 370 7.43 -19.88 -41.29
C GLU A 370 7.07 -20.55 -39.96
N LYS A 371 6.73 -21.85 -40.04
CA LYS A 371 6.39 -22.68 -38.87
C LYS A 371 7.65 -23.22 -38.21
N LEU A 372 7.75 -23.07 -36.88
CA LEU A 372 8.79 -23.63 -36.00
C LEU A 372 8.14 -24.78 -35.23
N PHE A 373 8.52 -26.01 -35.53
CA PHE A 373 8.00 -27.20 -34.89
C PHE A 373 8.77 -27.57 -33.62
N PHE A 374 8.12 -28.32 -32.74
CA PHE A 374 8.81 -28.91 -31.58
C PHE A 374 9.99 -29.75 -32.06
N LYS A 375 11.18 -29.53 -31.50
CA LYS A 375 12.41 -30.24 -31.87
C LYS A 375 12.84 -31.25 -30.80
N ASN A 376 13.01 -30.76 -29.60
CA ASN A 376 13.46 -31.59 -28.45
C ASN A 376 13.24 -30.85 -27.13
N TYR A 377 13.52 -31.57 -26.05
CA TYR A 377 13.70 -30.99 -24.72
C TYR A 377 15.16 -30.65 -24.50
N ARG A 378 15.42 -29.51 -23.83
CA ARG A 378 16.76 -29.09 -23.42
C ARG A 378 16.74 -28.52 -22.00
N LYS A 379 17.70 -28.92 -21.18
CA LYS A 379 17.88 -28.34 -19.84
C LYS A 379 18.64 -27.04 -19.96
N ILE A 380 18.05 -25.91 -19.56
CA ILE A 380 18.63 -24.56 -19.58
C ILE A 380 18.53 -24.00 -18.16
N ASN A 381 19.66 -23.64 -17.56
CA ASN A 381 19.72 -23.12 -16.18
C ASN A 381 19.00 -24.00 -15.17
N GLY A 382 19.17 -25.33 -15.27
CA GLY A 382 18.56 -26.31 -14.38
C GLY A 382 17.10 -26.66 -14.67
N ARG A 383 16.44 -25.99 -15.63
CA ARG A 383 15.02 -26.20 -15.99
C ARG A 383 14.87 -26.85 -17.34
N LEU A 384 13.88 -27.74 -17.47
CA LEU A 384 13.53 -28.37 -18.75
C LEU A 384 12.77 -27.39 -19.63
N HIS A 385 13.19 -27.27 -20.90
CA HIS A 385 12.55 -26.41 -21.89
C HIS A 385 12.19 -27.20 -23.13
N LYS A 386 11.02 -26.93 -23.68
CA LYS A 386 10.60 -27.30 -25.05
C LYS A 386 11.30 -26.35 -26.03
N ILE A 387 11.97 -26.88 -27.03
CA ILE A 387 12.65 -26.13 -28.07
C ILE A 387 11.88 -26.25 -29.37
N TYR A 388 11.56 -25.12 -29.99
CA TYR A 388 10.89 -25.05 -31.29
C TYR A 388 11.81 -24.37 -32.29
N SER A 389 11.98 -24.98 -33.49
CA SER A 389 12.82 -24.42 -34.56
C SER A 389 12.41 -24.97 -35.93
N THR A 390 13.02 -24.44 -36.99
CA THR A 390 12.85 -24.93 -38.36
C THR A 390 14.17 -24.80 -39.13
N THR A 391 14.46 -25.78 -40.00
CA THR A 391 15.62 -25.77 -40.87
C THR A 391 15.57 -24.67 -41.93
N LYS A 392 14.35 -24.23 -42.30
CA LYS A 392 14.12 -23.16 -43.28
C LYS A 392 14.74 -21.82 -42.86
N CYS A 393 15.02 -21.62 -41.56
CA CYS A 393 15.76 -20.46 -41.07
C CYS A 393 17.14 -20.29 -41.74
N LYS A 394 17.79 -21.38 -42.15
CA LYS A 394 19.13 -21.32 -42.78
C LYS A 394 19.12 -20.57 -44.10
N GLN A 395 17.99 -20.61 -44.82
CA GLN A 395 17.81 -19.93 -46.14
C GLN A 395 17.03 -18.61 -45.99
N CYS A 396 16.64 -18.22 -44.77
CA CYS A 396 15.88 -17.00 -44.55
C CYS A 396 16.71 -15.73 -44.73
N PRO A 397 16.33 -14.81 -45.64
CA PRO A 397 17.08 -13.57 -45.90
C PRO A 397 17.08 -12.62 -44.69
N LYS A 398 16.17 -12.84 -43.73
CA LYS A 398 16.06 -12.04 -42.52
C LYS A 398 16.76 -12.67 -41.29
N LEU A 399 17.46 -13.79 -41.45
CA LEU A 399 18.06 -14.54 -40.36
C LEU A 399 18.98 -13.64 -39.48
N LYS A 400 19.87 -12.89 -40.08
CA LYS A 400 20.81 -11.98 -39.38
C LYS A 400 20.11 -10.88 -38.54
N LYS A 401 18.89 -10.46 -38.97
CA LYS A 401 18.05 -9.50 -38.21
C LYS A 401 17.23 -10.19 -37.10
N CYS A 402 16.98 -11.49 -37.24
CA CYS A 402 16.17 -12.27 -36.34
C CYS A 402 16.97 -12.89 -35.19
N THR A 403 18.14 -13.45 -35.47
CA THR A 403 18.99 -14.13 -34.50
C THR A 403 20.47 -14.08 -34.90
N SER A 404 21.36 -14.13 -33.89
CA SER A 404 22.77 -14.36 -34.08
C SER A 404 23.16 -15.83 -34.29
N SER A 405 22.24 -16.75 -34.04
CA SER A 405 22.42 -18.20 -34.17
C SER A 405 22.15 -18.67 -35.60
N ARG A 406 22.60 -19.89 -35.93
CA ARG A 406 22.35 -20.52 -37.25
C ARG A 406 20.88 -20.74 -37.59
N VAL A 407 20.01 -20.85 -36.59
CA VAL A 407 18.56 -20.95 -36.71
C VAL A 407 17.91 -20.23 -35.52
N LYS A 408 16.70 -19.72 -35.71
CA LYS A 408 15.91 -19.18 -34.61
C LYS A 408 15.33 -20.32 -33.77
N GLU A 409 15.56 -20.27 -32.48
CA GLU A 409 14.89 -21.15 -31.53
C GLU A 409 13.93 -20.35 -30.64
N ILE A 410 12.74 -20.87 -30.44
CA ILE A 410 11.79 -20.43 -29.41
C ILE A 410 11.86 -21.45 -28.27
N THR A 411 12.00 -20.96 -27.05
CA THR A 411 12.09 -21.79 -25.86
C THR A 411 10.89 -21.56 -24.96
N GLU A 412 10.23 -22.65 -24.52
CA GLU A 412 9.15 -22.65 -23.52
C GLU A 412 9.57 -23.53 -22.35
N VAL A 413 9.33 -23.07 -21.12
CA VAL A 413 9.60 -23.91 -19.93
C VAL A 413 8.58 -25.05 -19.92
N ALA A 414 9.07 -26.29 -19.89
CA ALA A 414 8.24 -27.50 -19.77
C ALA A 414 7.88 -27.68 -18.28
N ASP A 415 6.82 -27.01 -17.86
CA ASP A 415 6.29 -27.01 -16.49
C ASP A 415 4.77 -27.18 -16.56
N PRO A 416 4.20 -28.25 -15.97
CA PRO A 416 2.77 -28.56 -16.08
C PRO A 416 1.89 -27.44 -15.49
N TYR A 417 2.37 -26.75 -14.45
CA TYR A 417 1.62 -25.64 -13.87
C TYR A 417 1.53 -24.44 -14.83
N LYS A 418 2.62 -24.16 -15.55
CA LYS A 418 2.65 -23.08 -16.55
C LYS A 418 1.81 -23.42 -17.77
N GLU A 419 1.83 -24.67 -18.21
CA GLU A 419 1.00 -25.13 -19.33
C GLU A 419 -0.47 -25.00 -18.97
N LYS A 420 -0.88 -25.49 -17.81
CA LYS A 420 -2.25 -25.35 -17.33
C LYS A 420 -2.68 -23.89 -17.17
N LEU A 421 -1.83 -23.02 -16.57
CA LEU A 421 -2.12 -21.61 -16.47
C LEU A 421 -2.37 -20.97 -17.84
N LYS A 422 -1.56 -21.32 -18.84
CA LYS A 422 -1.77 -20.86 -20.22
C LYS A 422 -3.09 -21.37 -20.79
N ASP A 423 -3.43 -22.66 -20.57
CA ASP A 423 -4.69 -23.24 -21.02
C ASP A 423 -5.88 -22.50 -20.41
N ASP A 424 -5.87 -22.32 -19.10
CA ASP A 424 -6.90 -21.59 -18.37
C ASP A 424 -7.00 -20.13 -18.84
N TYR A 425 -5.87 -19.46 -19.06
CA TYR A 425 -5.84 -18.06 -19.51
C TYR A 425 -6.39 -17.88 -20.93
N PHE A 426 -6.04 -18.79 -21.88
CA PHE A 426 -6.48 -18.70 -23.27
C PHE A 426 -7.88 -19.32 -23.52
N SER A 427 -8.47 -19.99 -22.53
CA SER A 427 -9.87 -20.42 -22.61
C SER A 427 -10.80 -19.22 -22.76
N ASP A 428 -11.96 -19.42 -23.38
CA ASP A 428 -13.00 -18.38 -23.51
C ASP A 428 -13.37 -17.78 -22.15
N TYR A 429 -13.45 -18.64 -21.15
CA TYR A 429 -13.75 -18.23 -19.81
C TYR A 429 -12.60 -17.41 -19.20
N GLY A 430 -11.35 -17.86 -19.32
CA GLY A 430 -10.18 -17.15 -18.84
C GLY A 430 -10.04 -15.77 -19.44
N GLN A 431 -10.30 -15.63 -20.76
CA GLN A 431 -10.31 -14.33 -21.43
C GLN A 431 -11.42 -13.40 -20.91
N LYS A 432 -12.61 -13.93 -20.63
CA LYS A 432 -13.71 -13.16 -20.01
C LYS A 432 -13.33 -12.66 -18.62
N ILE A 433 -12.73 -13.51 -17.79
CA ILE A 433 -12.26 -13.14 -16.44
C ILE A 433 -11.17 -12.08 -16.51
N TYR A 434 -10.13 -12.31 -17.35
CA TYR A 434 -9.02 -11.39 -17.44
C TYR A 434 -9.45 -10.00 -17.95
N LYS A 435 -10.44 -9.92 -18.87
CA LYS A 435 -11.03 -8.65 -19.31
C LYS A 435 -11.68 -7.87 -18.17
N LYS A 436 -12.22 -8.56 -17.15
CA LYS A 436 -12.79 -7.90 -15.97
C LYS A 436 -11.70 -7.27 -15.06
N ARG A 437 -10.42 -7.69 -15.14
CA ARG A 437 -9.35 -7.25 -14.25
C ARG A 437 -9.17 -5.72 -14.25
N ALA A 438 -8.98 -5.11 -15.40
CA ALA A 438 -8.71 -3.68 -15.49
C ALA A 438 -9.84 -2.83 -14.88
N PRO A 439 -11.14 -3.03 -15.23
CA PRO A 439 -12.23 -2.33 -14.56
C PRO A 439 -12.28 -2.54 -13.05
N ILE A 440 -11.93 -3.74 -12.56
CA ILE A 440 -11.97 -4.05 -11.12
C ILE A 440 -10.88 -3.32 -10.35
N THR A 441 -9.64 -3.31 -10.88
CA THR A 441 -8.47 -2.85 -10.14
C THR A 441 -8.11 -1.40 -10.43
N GLU A 442 -8.17 -0.96 -11.68
CA GLU A 442 -7.77 0.41 -12.07
C GLU A 442 -8.77 1.46 -11.57
N SER A 443 -10.06 1.13 -11.55
CA SER A 443 -11.10 2.02 -11.02
C SER A 443 -10.88 2.36 -9.55
N ILE A 444 -10.43 1.40 -8.73
CA ILE A 444 -10.13 1.61 -7.30
C ILE A 444 -9.02 2.65 -7.13
N PHE A 445 -7.95 2.55 -7.91
CA PHE A 445 -6.87 3.53 -7.84
C PHE A 445 -7.29 4.90 -8.36
N GLY A 446 -8.17 4.94 -9.35
CA GLY A 446 -8.84 6.17 -9.81
C GLY A 446 -9.66 6.80 -8.69
N VAL A 447 -10.52 6.02 -8.03
CA VAL A 447 -11.33 6.49 -6.89
C VAL A 447 -10.44 6.98 -5.75
N LEU A 448 -9.41 6.25 -5.36
CA LEU A 448 -8.51 6.64 -4.28
C LEU A 448 -7.70 7.89 -4.64
N LYS A 449 -7.10 7.97 -5.82
CA LYS A 449 -6.21 9.07 -6.20
C LYS A 449 -6.96 10.32 -6.65
N THR A 450 -8.00 10.16 -7.43
CA THR A 450 -8.77 11.27 -8.01
C THR A 450 -10.05 11.54 -7.22
N GLY A 451 -10.84 10.50 -6.97
CA GLY A 451 -12.14 10.62 -6.29
C GLY A 451 -12.04 10.94 -4.80
N LEU A 452 -11.00 10.44 -4.12
CA LEU A 452 -10.70 10.76 -2.73
C LEU A 452 -9.49 11.69 -2.57
N ASN A 453 -8.96 12.22 -3.66
CA ASN A 453 -7.78 13.12 -3.69
C ASN A 453 -6.61 12.64 -2.80
N TYR A 454 -6.34 11.30 -2.84
CA TYR A 454 -5.32 10.68 -2.00
C TYR A 454 -3.95 10.69 -2.69
N ASN A 455 -3.32 11.86 -2.75
CA ASN A 455 -2.08 12.11 -3.49
C ASN A 455 -0.79 11.71 -2.74
N GLY A 456 -0.90 10.94 -1.69
CA GLY A 456 0.23 10.45 -0.91
C GLY A 456 -0.05 10.33 0.58
N LEU A 457 0.76 9.51 1.21
CA LEU A 457 0.67 9.18 2.62
C LEU A 457 0.99 10.40 3.50
N LYS A 458 0.25 10.58 4.58
CA LYS A 458 0.43 11.72 5.50
C LYS A 458 1.19 11.34 6.76
N ARG A 459 1.22 10.04 7.09
CA ARG A 459 1.92 9.51 8.26
C ARG A 459 3.26 8.88 7.86
N LEU A 460 4.13 8.63 8.82
CA LEU A 460 5.46 8.05 8.63
C LEU A 460 5.46 6.60 9.14
N GLY A 461 6.15 5.75 8.42
CA GLY A 461 6.28 4.33 8.72
C GLY A 461 5.12 3.48 8.22
N LYS A 462 5.43 2.28 7.77
CA LYS A 462 4.50 1.32 7.16
C LYS A 462 3.25 1.07 8.03
N ARG A 463 3.47 0.81 9.33
CA ARG A 463 2.39 0.50 10.28
C ARG A 463 1.34 1.61 10.36
N LYS A 464 1.76 2.87 10.45
CA LYS A 464 0.84 4.01 10.53
C LYS A 464 0.18 4.30 9.18
N CYS A 465 0.89 4.04 8.08
CA CYS A 465 0.36 4.22 6.74
C CYS A 465 -0.78 3.25 6.45
N ILE A 466 -0.65 1.95 6.84
CA ILE A 466 -1.72 0.98 6.64
C ILE A 466 -2.98 1.30 7.46
N VAL A 467 -2.84 1.89 8.64
CA VAL A 467 -4.00 2.38 9.41
C VAL A 467 -4.80 3.41 8.63
N ASP A 468 -4.13 4.41 8.04
CA ASP A 468 -4.83 5.41 7.22
C ASP A 468 -5.46 4.80 5.96
N LEU A 469 -4.79 3.83 5.34
CA LEU A 469 -5.32 3.13 4.16
C LEU A 469 -6.49 2.22 4.51
N ASN A 470 -6.50 1.58 5.67
CA ASN A 470 -7.67 0.84 6.17
C ASN A 470 -8.88 1.77 6.39
N ILE A 471 -8.66 3.00 6.84
CA ILE A 471 -9.73 3.99 6.95
C ILE A 471 -10.25 4.39 5.55
N GLU A 472 -9.37 4.64 4.57
CA GLU A 472 -9.78 4.94 3.19
C GLU A 472 -10.54 3.77 2.55
N ALA A 473 -10.06 2.53 2.73
CA ALA A 473 -10.75 1.32 2.26
C ALA A 473 -12.13 1.15 2.92
N THR A 474 -12.22 1.44 4.22
CA THR A 474 -13.48 1.47 4.97
C THR A 474 -14.45 2.50 4.38
N VAL A 475 -13.98 3.73 4.13
CA VAL A 475 -14.78 4.80 3.52
C VAL A 475 -15.29 4.37 2.14
N HIS A 476 -14.42 3.77 1.31
CA HIS A 476 -14.81 3.26 0.01
C HIS A 476 -15.92 2.21 0.12
N ASN A 477 -15.77 1.22 0.98
CA ASN A 477 -16.76 0.17 1.20
C ASN A 477 -18.09 0.75 1.74
N ILE A 478 -18.03 1.70 2.67
CA ILE A 478 -19.22 2.36 3.22
C ILE A 478 -19.97 3.14 2.14
N LYS A 479 -19.26 3.82 1.23
CA LYS A 479 -19.91 4.52 0.10
C LYS A 479 -20.68 3.56 -0.80
N ILE A 480 -20.17 2.36 -1.04
CA ILE A 480 -20.87 1.32 -1.81
C ILE A 480 -22.10 0.82 -1.04
N ILE A 481 -21.95 0.51 0.25
CA ILE A 481 -23.04 0.08 1.13
C ILE A 481 -24.13 1.16 1.18
N HIS A 482 -23.75 2.42 1.27
CA HIS A 482 -24.71 3.55 1.35
C HIS A 482 -25.54 3.71 0.08
N LYS A 483 -24.91 3.58 -1.10
CA LYS A 483 -25.58 3.71 -2.41
C LYS A 483 -26.58 2.57 -2.71
N LYS A 484 -26.48 1.45 -2.01
CA LYS A 484 -27.30 0.27 -2.23
C LYS A 484 -28.40 0.07 -1.18
N LYS A 485 -28.57 1.04 -0.28
CA LYS A 485 -29.73 1.15 0.60
C LYS A 485 -30.87 1.77 -0.17
#